data_2ab5237b520e360e1d08252721415001
#
_entry.id   2ab5237b520e360e1d08252721415001
#
_cell.length_a   1.000
_cell.length_b   1.000
_cell.length_c   1.000
_cell.angle_alpha   90.00
_cell.angle_beta   90.00
_cell.angle_gamma   90.00
#
_symmetry.space_group_name_H-M   'P 1'
#
loop_
_entity.id
_entity.type
_entity.pdbx_description
1 polymer ?
#
loop_
_entity_poly.entity_id
_entity_poly.type
_entity_poly.pdbx_seq_one_letter_code
_entity_poly.pdbx_strand_id
1 'polypeptide(L)'
;MSLFLNFIKTDRRCRSKFITNMVLKGFLGFRKFKQRKKRGELFPAFQFISVTNDCNLKCQGCWVSSNGQKENLDIEKIHSVIEESKKQGSYFFGILGGEPLIYKQLFDIFEKHPDCYFQLFSNGTLFNQSVARKLRKLANVTPLFSFEGDEQV
;
A
#
# COMPACT_ATOMS: atom_id res chain seq x y z
N MET A 1 -24.23 0.42 -12.21
CA MET A 1 -24.61 0.34 -10.78
C MET A 1 -23.56 1.14 -10.00
N SER A 2 -23.97 2.13 -9.22
CA SER A 2 -23.10 3.21 -8.70
C SER A 2 -22.00 2.69 -7.77
N LEU A 3 -20.76 3.20 -7.91
CA LEU A 3 -19.63 3.03 -6.99
C LEU A 3 -20.04 3.22 -5.52
N PHE A 4 -20.95 4.14 -5.26
CA PHE A 4 -21.51 4.42 -3.95
C PHE A 4 -22.28 3.23 -3.36
N LEU A 5 -23.08 2.53 -4.17
CA LEU A 5 -23.81 1.33 -3.72
C LEU A 5 -22.86 0.17 -3.37
N ASN A 6 -21.79 0.01 -4.13
CA ASN A 6 -20.76 -0.98 -3.83
C ASN A 6 -20.00 -0.66 -2.55
N PHE A 7 -19.70 0.64 -2.31
CA PHE A 7 -19.08 1.08 -1.06
C PHE A 7 -19.99 0.81 0.16
N ILE A 8 -21.30 1.05 0.05
CA ILE A 8 -22.26 0.75 1.14
C ILE A 8 -22.33 -0.76 1.45
N LYS A 9 -22.20 -1.61 0.43
CA LYS A 9 -22.19 -3.08 0.59
C LYS A 9 -20.88 -3.63 1.16
N THR A 10 -19.82 -2.84 1.20
CA THR A 10 -18.54 -3.24 1.77
C THR A 10 -18.67 -3.45 3.29
N ASP A 11 -17.87 -4.35 3.83
CA ASP A 11 -17.79 -4.62 5.26
C ASP A 11 -17.66 -3.34 6.10
N ARG A 12 -18.46 -3.24 7.19
CA ARG A 12 -18.52 -2.05 8.06
C ARG A 12 -17.12 -1.66 8.58
N ARG A 13 -16.28 -2.63 8.92
CA ARG A 13 -14.93 -2.41 9.42
C ARG A 13 -14.03 -1.82 8.35
N CYS A 14 -14.09 -2.36 7.13
CA CYS A 14 -13.35 -1.83 5.97
C CYS A 14 -13.77 -0.39 5.65
N ARG A 15 -15.07 -0.10 5.64
CA ARG A 15 -15.58 1.27 5.45
C ARG A 15 -15.08 2.23 6.51
N SER A 16 -15.16 1.82 7.78
CA SER A 16 -14.71 2.64 8.91
C SER A 16 -13.21 2.97 8.78
N LYS A 17 -12.38 1.97 8.54
CA LYS A 17 -10.93 2.16 8.36
C LYS A 17 -10.59 3.00 7.14
N PHE A 18 -11.30 2.80 6.03
CA PHE A 18 -11.15 3.63 4.83
C PHE A 18 -11.44 5.10 5.15
N ILE A 19 -12.59 5.39 5.77
CA ILE A 19 -12.97 6.77 6.10
C ILE A 19 -11.98 7.37 7.10
N THR A 20 -11.67 6.67 8.19
CA THR A 20 -10.82 7.24 9.25
C THR A 20 -9.36 7.38 8.84
N ASN A 21 -8.78 6.34 8.26
CA ASN A 21 -7.35 6.31 8.00
C ASN A 21 -6.98 6.92 6.63
N MET A 22 -7.79 6.65 5.59
CA MET A 22 -7.51 7.20 4.26
C MET A 22 -8.09 8.60 4.10
N VAL A 23 -9.40 8.78 4.35
CA VAL A 23 -10.05 10.07 4.07
C VAL A 23 -9.67 11.12 5.12
N LEU A 24 -9.95 10.88 6.40
CA LEU A 24 -9.74 11.89 7.43
C LEU A 24 -8.25 12.16 7.70
N LYS A 25 -7.45 11.11 7.96
CA LYS A 25 -6.02 11.29 8.20
C LYS A 25 -5.28 11.72 6.93
N GLY A 26 -5.68 11.24 5.76
CA GLY A 26 -5.14 11.70 4.48
C GLY A 26 -5.39 13.18 4.24
N PHE A 27 -6.59 13.67 4.53
CA PHE A 27 -6.91 15.11 4.46
C PHE A 27 -6.08 15.94 5.43
N LEU A 28 -5.95 15.48 6.68
CA LEU A 28 -5.12 16.17 7.69
C LEU A 28 -3.64 16.17 7.29
N GLY A 29 -3.14 15.05 6.78
CA GLY A 29 -1.78 14.92 6.25
C GLY A 29 -1.53 15.88 5.08
N PHE A 30 -2.48 16.00 4.16
CA PHE A 30 -2.40 16.92 3.03
C PHE A 30 -2.41 18.39 3.48
N ARG A 31 -3.20 18.74 4.50
CA ARG A 31 -3.16 20.09 5.10
C ARG A 31 -1.79 20.39 5.71
N LYS A 32 -1.22 19.45 6.48
CA LYS A 32 0.13 19.58 7.04
C LYS A 32 1.18 19.73 5.93
N PHE A 33 1.10 18.92 4.87
CA PHE A 33 1.97 19.02 3.71
C PHE A 33 1.93 20.43 3.09
N LYS A 34 0.71 20.99 2.85
CA LYS A 34 0.56 22.35 2.33
C LYS A 34 1.18 23.42 3.25
N GLN A 35 1.01 23.29 4.57
CA GLN A 35 1.58 24.23 5.54
C GLN A 35 3.13 24.17 5.52
N ARG A 36 3.71 22.97 5.48
CA ARG A 36 5.15 22.78 5.41
C ARG A 36 5.75 23.31 4.11
N LYS A 37 5.10 23.01 2.99
CA LYS A 37 5.54 23.55 1.69
C LYS A 37 5.66 25.07 1.71
N LYS A 38 4.75 25.78 2.40
CA LYS A 38 4.85 27.23 2.60
C LYS A 38 6.05 27.67 3.44
N ARG A 39 6.61 26.78 4.27
CA ARG A 39 7.82 27.01 5.09
C ARG A 39 9.10 26.53 4.44
N GLY A 40 9.03 26.01 3.20
CA GLY A 40 10.17 25.41 2.52
C GLY A 40 10.52 23.98 2.97
N GLU A 41 9.69 23.37 3.82
CA GLU A 41 9.87 22.00 4.29
C GLU A 41 9.19 21.02 3.30
N LEU A 42 9.96 20.09 2.73
CA LEU A 42 9.45 19.11 1.79
C LEU A 42 9.37 17.73 2.47
N PHE A 43 8.16 17.34 2.86
CA PHE A 43 7.86 15.99 3.29
C PHE A 43 6.54 15.52 2.65
N PRO A 44 6.50 14.36 1.98
CA PRO A 44 5.34 13.93 1.22
C PRO A 44 4.15 13.57 2.12
N ALA A 45 2.92 13.83 1.62
CA ALA A 45 1.69 13.47 2.32
C ALA A 45 1.41 11.96 2.28
N PHE A 46 1.99 11.26 1.31
CA PHE A 46 1.96 9.79 1.18
C PHE A 46 3.29 9.31 0.60
N GLN A 47 3.61 8.04 0.81
CA GLN A 47 4.88 7.45 0.39
C GLN A 47 4.68 6.08 -0.24
N PHE A 48 5.59 5.72 -1.13
CA PHE A 48 5.69 4.37 -1.67
C PHE A 48 6.89 3.65 -1.04
N ILE A 49 6.68 2.40 -0.63
CA ILE A 49 7.72 1.53 -0.05
C ILE A 49 7.82 0.29 -0.93
N SER A 50 8.97 0.11 -1.58
CA SER A 50 9.29 -1.12 -2.31
C SER A 50 9.88 -2.12 -1.32
N VAL A 51 9.10 -3.16 -0.96
CA VAL A 51 9.48 -4.12 0.08
C VAL A 51 10.41 -5.22 -0.42
N THR A 52 10.41 -5.48 -1.73
CA THR A 52 11.24 -6.50 -2.37
C THR A 52 11.48 -6.18 -3.84
N ASN A 53 12.59 -6.61 -4.40
CA ASN A 53 12.80 -6.64 -5.85
C ASN A 53 12.49 -8.01 -6.47
N ASP A 54 12.11 -9.02 -5.66
CA ASP A 54 11.72 -10.34 -6.16
C ASP A 54 10.33 -10.31 -6.78
N CYS A 55 10.17 -10.96 -7.93
CA CYS A 55 8.91 -11.08 -8.64
C CYS A 55 8.81 -12.46 -9.32
N ASN A 56 7.60 -12.99 -9.37
CA ASN A 56 7.30 -14.24 -10.07
C ASN A 56 7.01 -14.05 -11.56
N LEU A 57 7.00 -12.79 -12.04
CA LEU A 57 6.85 -12.43 -13.45
C LEU A 57 8.10 -11.74 -14.00
N LYS A 58 8.26 -11.75 -15.33
CA LYS A 58 9.32 -11.06 -16.07
C LYS A 58 8.70 -10.19 -17.16
N CYS A 59 7.96 -9.18 -16.76
CA CYS A 59 7.28 -8.28 -17.70
C CYS A 59 8.28 -7.44 -18.48
N GLN A 60 8.04 -7.28 -19.78
CA GLN A 60 8.85 -6.44 -20.64
C GLN A 60 8.71 -4.95 -20.19
N GLY A 61 9.83 -4.25 -20.05
CA GLY A 61 9.83 -2.85 -19.63
C GLY A 61 9.54 -2.62 -18.14
N CYS A 62 9.52 -3.68 -17.32
CA CYS A 62 9.34 -3.54 -15.88
C CYS A 62 10.46 -2.71 -15.26
N TRP A 63 10.11 -1.73 -14.43
CA TRP A 63 11.06 -0.87 -13.73
C TRP A 63 11.86 -1.61 -12.65
N VAL A 64 11.34 -2.72 -12.12
CA VAL A 64 12.07 -3.62 -11.23
C VAL A 64 12.90 -4.56 -12.08
N SER A 65 14.14 -4.20 -12.36
CA SER A 65 15.03 -5.08 -13.09
C SER A 65 15.32 -6.35 -12.30
N SER A 66 14.82 -7.47 -12.77
CA SER A 66 14.99 -8.80 -12.14
C SER A 66 16.38 -9.41 -12.38
N ASN A 67 17.33 -8.65 -12.93
CA ASN A 67 18.66 -9.17 -13.31
C ASN A 67 19.70 -9.09 -12.18
N GLY A 68 19.32 -8.60 -10.99
CA GLY A 68 20.17 -8.51 -9.81
C GLY A 68 19.91 -9.60 -8.78
N GLN A 69 20.66 -9.57 -7.70
CA GLN A 69 20.37 -10.40 -6.51
C GLN A 69 18.98 -10.04 -5.97
N LYS A 70 18.24 -11.06 -5.53
CA LYS A 70 16.96 -10.87 -4.86
C LYS A 70 17.20 -10.25 -3.50
N GLU A 71 16.61 -9.08 -3.28
CA GLU A 71 16.76 -8.31 -2.06
C GLU A 71 15.39 -8.02 -1.47
N ASN A 72 15.34 -8.11 -0.16
CA ASN A 72 14.18 -7.73 0.64
C ASN A 72 14.57 -6.57 1.54
N LEU A 73 13.71 -5.59 1.64
CA LEU A 73 13.89 -4.52 2.62
C LEU A 73 13.68 -5.10 4.02
N ASP A 74 14.58 -4.73 4.93
CA ASP A 74 14.50 -5.16 6.32
C ASP A 74 13.21 -4.65 6.98
N ILE A 75 12.51 -5.54 7.71
CA ILE A 75 11.20 -5.23 8.29
C ILE A 75 11.27 -4.11 9.34
N GLU A 76 12.33 -4.04 10.12
CA GLU A 76 12.50 -3.00 11.14
C GLU A 76 12.76 -1.64 10.51
N LYS A 77 13.45 -1.61 9.35
CA LYS A 77 13.57 -0.38 8.55
C LYS A 77 12.22 0.08 8.03
N ILE A 78 11.38 -0.84 7.53
CA ILE A 78 10.03 -0.50 7.06
C ILE A 78 9.21 0.10 8.22
N HIS A 79 9.24 -0.53 9.39
CA HIS A 79 8.54 -0.02 10.57
C HIS A 79 9.05 1.35 11.00
N SER A 80 10.36 1.53 11.01
CA SER A 80 10.98 2.82 11.34
C SER A 80 10.55 3.93 10.38
N VAL A 81 10.56 3.68 9.07
CA VAL A 81 10.11 4.64 8.05
C VAL A 81 8.64 5.01 8.25
N ILE A 82 7.78 4.03 8.52
CA ILE A 82 6.35 4.29 8.76
C ILE A 82 6.15 5.14 10.02
N GLU A 83 6.83 4.81 11.13
CA GLU A 83 6.71 5.56 12.38
C GLU A 83 7.22 7.00 12.23
N GLU A 84 8.36 7.22 11.58
CA GLU A 84 8.85 8.57 11.30
C GLU A 84 7.88 9.36 10.40
N SER A 85 7.30 8.69 9.42
CA SER A 85 6.31 9.29 8.53
C SER A 85 5.03 9.70 9.28
N LYS A 86 4.58 8.88 10.24
CA LYS A 86 3.44 9.19 11.11
C LYS A 86 3.70 10.45 11.96
N LYS A 87 4.89 10.60 12.54
CA LYS A 87 5.30 11.80 13.27
C LYS A 87 5.17 13.04 12.39
N GLN A 88 5.47 12.87 11.10
CA GLN A 88 5.33 13.90 10.09
C GLN A 88 3.88 14.09 9.59
N GLY A 89 2.94 13.23 9.99
CA GLY A 89 1.52 13.29 9.62
C GLY A 89 1.17 12.58 8.32
N SER A 90 2.06 11.70 7.81
CA SER A 90 1.78 10.80 6.70
C SER A 90 1.29 9.45 7.24
N TYR A 91 0.08 9.06 6.85
CA TYR A 91 -0.59 7.82 7.28
C TYR A 91 -1.04 6.96 6.10
N PHE A 92 -0.69 7.36 4.89
CA PHE A 92 -1.04 6.64 3.68
C PHE A 92 0.23 6.17 2.96
N PHE A 93 0.29 4.86 2.67
CA PHE A 93 1.45 4.21 2.08
C PHE A 93 1.06 3.32 0.91
N GLY A 94 1.78 3.43 -0.19
CA GLY A 94 1.76 2.45 -1.27
C GLY A 94 2.82 1.38 -0.99
N ILE A 95 2.41 0.13 -0.93
CA ILE A 95 3.33 -1.01 -0.83
C ILE A 95 3.48 -1.61 -2.22
N LEU A 96 4.69 -1.61 -2.70
CA LEU A 96 5.06 -2.12 -4.02
C LEU A 96 6.38 -2.89 -3.95
N GLY A 97 6.87 -3.35 -5.09
CA GLY A 97 8.10 -4.10 -5.20
C GLY A 97 8.19 -4.75 -6.56
N GLY A 98 8.82 -5.91 -6.65
CA GLY A 98 8.58 -6.85 -7.73
C GLY A 98 7.16 -7.40 -7.60
N GLU A 99 6.95 -8.37 -6.72
CA GLU A 99 5.61 -8.79 -6.28
C GLU A 99 5.57 -8.79 -4.74
N PRO A 100 4.87 -7.85 -4.10
CA PRO A 100 4.87 -7.74 -2.64
C PRO A 100 4.33 -8.98 -1.91
N LEU A 101 3.44 -9.77 -2.54
CA LEU A 101 2.93 -11.01 -1.94
C LEU A 101 3.99 -12.11 -1.77
N ILE A 102 5.18 -11.95 -2.38
CA ILE A 102 6.34 -12.83 -2.14
C ILE A 102 7.04 -12.45 -0.82
N TYR A 103 6.95 -11.20 -0.39
CA TYR A 103 7.58 -10.74 0.83
C TYR A 103 6.92 -11.37 2.05
N LYS A 104 7.67 -12.23 2.76
CA LYS A 104 7.13 -13.08 3.84
C LYS A 104 6.48 -12.31 4.97
N GLN A 105 7.01 -11.14 5.30
CA GLN A 105 6.58 -10.28 6.41
C GLN A 105 5.59 -9.19 5.99
N LEU A 106 4.99 -9.31 4.78
CA LEU A 106 4.06 -8.31 4.25
C LEU A 106 2.91 -7.99 5.20
N PHE A 107 2.30 -9.02 5.77
CA PHE A 107 1.13 -8.85 6.63
C PHE A 107 1.48 -8.23 7.98
N ASP A 108 2.71 -8.46 8.49
CA ASP A 108 3.20 -7.89 9.74
C ASP A 108 3.25 -6.35 9.65
N ILE A 109 3.58 -5.81 8.45
CA ILE A 109 3.54 -4.36 8.19
C ILE A 109 2.14 -3.82 8.46
N PHE A 110 1.12 -4.47 7.92
CA PHE A 110 -0.28 -4.01 8.03
C PHE A 110 -0.84 -4.18 9.45
N GLU A 111 -0.46 -5.27 10.11
CA GLU A 111 -0.89 -5.60 11.47
C GLU A 111 -0.29 -4.64 12.51
N LYS A 112 0.98 -4.30 12.36
CA LYS A 112 1.69 -3.39 13.29
C LYS A 112 1.25 -1.93 13.16
N HIS A 113 0.69 -1.53 12.01
CA HIS A 113 0.26 -0.16 11.75
C HIS A 113 -1.24 -0.06 11.43
N PRO A 114 -2.13 -0.45 12.36
CA PRO A 114 -3.58 -0.49 12.10
C PRO A 114 -4.20 0.90 11.96
N ASP A 115 -3.47 1.94 12.29
CA ASP A 115 -3.83 3.35 12.20
C ASP A 115 -3.41 4.00 10.87
N CYS A 116 -2.62 3.29 10.06
CA CYS A 116 -2.28 3.66 8.68
C CYS A 116 -3.26 3.06 7.68
N TYR A 117 -3.23 3.56 6.44
CA TYR A 117 -3.91 2.97 5.30
C TYR A 117 -2.91 2.62 4.21
N PHE A 118 -3.03 1.40 3.68
CA PHE A 118 -2.11 0.87 2.70
C PHE A 118 -2.80 0.59 1.37
N GLN A 119 -2.12 0.93 0.29
CA GLN A 119 -2.46 0.50 -1.05
C GLN A 119 -1.43 -0.56 -1.48
N LEU A 120 -1.88 -1.80 -1.67
CA LEU A 120 -1.04 -2.92 -2.05
C LEU A 120 -1.07 -3.08 -3.57
N PHE A 121 0.04 -2.80 -4.23
CA PHE A 121 0.19 -3.01 -5.67
C PHE A 121 0.65 -4.44 -5.94
N SER A 122 -0.09 -5.17 -6.76
CA SER A 122 0.19 -6.58 -7.05
C SER A 122 -0.11 -6.92 -8.50
N ASN A 123 0.63 -7.87 -9.06
CA ASN A 123 0.30 -8.46 -10.37
C ASN A 123 -0.90 -9.43 -10.30
N GLY A 124 -1.43 -9.70 -9.12
CA GLY A 124 -2.62 -10.51 -8.89
C GLY A 124 -2.42 -12.02 -8.96
N THR A 125 -1.30 -12.54 -9.47
CA THR A 125 -1.11 -13.99 -9.69
C THR A 125 -1.07 -14.81 -8.41
N LEU A 126 -0.62 -14.20 -7.30
CA LEU A 126 -0.56 -14.83 -5.98
C LEU A 126 -1.77 -14.48 -5.10
N PHE A 127 -2.70 -13.70 -5.63
CA PHE A 127 -3.89 -13.28 -4.89
C PHE A 127 -4.94 -14.39 -4.88
N ASN A 128 -5.21 -14.93 -3.70
CA ASN A 128 -6.16 -16.02 -3.50
C ASN A 128 -7.14 -15.68 -2.36
N GLN A 129 -8.10 -16.59 -2.09
CA GLN A 129 -9.10 -16.40 -1.03
C GLN A 129 -8.49 -16.23 0.37
N SER A 130 -7.34 -16.85 0.66
CA SER A 130 -6.66 -16.70 1.96
C SER A 130 -6.14 -15.28 2.12
N VAL A 131 -5.46 -14.75 1.09
CA VAL A 131 -4.98 -13.37 1.03
C VAL A 131 -6.16 -12.40 1.17
N ALA A 132 -7.22 -12.60 0.39
CA ALA A 132 -8.42 -11.76 0.45
C ALA A 132 -9.04 -11.73 1.86
N ARG A 133 -9.16 -12.88 2.53
CA ARG A 133 -9.66 -12.96 3.90
C ARG A 133 -8.78 -12.24 4.90
N LYS A 134 -7.43 -12.38 4.79
CA LYS A 134 -6.49 -11.65 5.66
C LYS A 134 -6.62 -10.15 5.49
N LEU A 135 -6.60 -9.63 4.26
CA LEU A 135 -6.76 -8.20 3.99
C LEU A 135 -8.09 -7.66 4.50
N ARG A 136 -9.18 -8.41 4.30
CA ARG A 136 -10.51 -8.03 4.85
C ARG A 136 -10.51 -7.97 6.38
N LYS A 137 -9.82 -8.91 7.06
CA LYS A 137 -9.69 -8.90 8.53
C LYS A 137 -8.91 -7.68 9.02
N LEU A 138 -7.84 -7.29 8.33
CA LEU A 138 -7.04 -6.10 8.65
C LEU A 138 -7.79 -4.81 8.40
N ALA A 139 -8.54 -4.76 7.29
CA ALA A 139 -9.42 -3.66 6.91
C ALA A 139 -8.73 -2.31 6.62
N ASN A 140 -7.41 -2.23 6.71
CA ASN A 140 -6.59 -1.04 6.45
C ASN A 140 -5.76 -1.13 5.17
N VAL A 141 -6.09 -2.08 4.29
CA VAL A 141 -5.39 -2.33 3.02
C VAL A 141 -6.39 -2.45 1.88
N THR A 142 -6.11 -1.77 0.77
CA THR A 142 -6.81 -1.98 -0.50
C THR A 142 -5.83 -2.55 -1.52
N PRO A 143 -6.08 -3.75 -2.09
CA PRO A 143 -5.29 -4.24 -3.20
C PRO A 143 -5.60 -3.47 -4.48
N LEU A 144 -4.57 -3.21 -5.25
CA LEU A 144 -4.64 -2.63 -6.59
C LEU A 144 -3.90 -3.56 -7.54
N PHE A 145 -4.62 -4.09 -8.52
CA PHE A 145 -4.07 -5.03 -9.48
C PHE A 145 -3.64 -4.33 -10.76
N SER A 146 -2.45 -4.66 -11.23
CA SER A 146 -1.96 -4.24 -12.54
C SER A 146 -2.44 -5.23 -13.58
N PHE A 147 -3.21 -4.75 -14.54
CA PHE A 147 -3.60 -5.49 -15.74
C PHE A 147 -3.05 -4.74 -16.95
N GLU A 148 -2.23 -5.43 -17.73
CA GLU A 148 -1.63 -4.88 -18.93
C GLU A 148 -2.00 -5.75 -20.12
N GLY A 149 -2.65 -5.14 -21.11
CA GLY A 149 -3.14 -5.81 -22.31
C GLY A 149 -4.60 -6.25 -22.23
N ASP A 150 -5.05 -6.81 -23.35
CA ASP A 150 -6.34 -7.48 -23.51
C ASP A 150 -6.15 -8.97 -23.77
N GLU A 151 -7.20 -9.69 -24.12
CA GLU A 151 -7.15 -11.16 -24.38
C GLU A 151 -6.22 -11.56 -25.56
N GLN A 152 -5.67 -10.61 -26.29
CA GLN A 152 -4.83 -10.83 -27.47
C GLN A 152 -3.34 -10.56 -27.21
N VAL A 153 -2.95 -10.18 -25.99
CA VAL A 153 -1.57 -9.85 -25.61
C VAL A 153 -0.98 -10.91 -24.70
#